data_6b4c4e1ba1353e834bb42484690f70b8
#
_entry.id   6b4c4e1ba1353e834bb42484690f70b8
#
_cell.length_a   1.000
_cell.length_b   1.000
_cell.length_c   1.000
_cell.angle_alpha   90.00
_cell.angle_beta   90.00
_cell.angle_gamma   90.00
#
_symmetry.space_group_name_H-M   'P 1'
#
loop_
_entity.id
_entity.type
_entity.pdbx_description
1 polymer ?
#
loop_
_entity_poly.entity_id
_entity_poly.type
_entity_poly.pdbx_seq_one_letter_code
_entity_poly.pdbx_strand_id
1 'polypeptide(L)'
;MSNANKILGHRLRVGVVIPSTNTSAQPEMDDMRPYGVTNHVGRMVIVDQSLVAEPGFNSVIQAMRRATEPAIKSLQDCQLDRIIVAVSPDAYWRGVEAHAQMLAQLQDTAGG
;
A
#
# COMPACT_ATOMS: atom_id res chain seq x y z
N MET A 1 21.83 -11.87 4.56
CA MET A 1 21.49 -10.88 3.53
C MET A 1 22.75 -10.41 2.84
N SER A 2 22.77 -10.42 1.53
CA SER A 2 23.95 -9.97 0.80
C SER A 2 24.15 -8.47 0.95
N ASN A 3 25.41 -8.02 0.94
CA ASN A 3 25.73 -6.60 1.02
C ASN A 3 25.20 -5.81 -0.19
N ALA A 4 25.01 -6.47 -1.33
CA ALA A 4 24.48 -5.83 -2.51
C ALA A 4 23.07 -5.27 -2.31
N ASN A 5 22.24 -5.97 -1.53
CA ASN A 5 20.90 -5.49 -1.23
C ASN A 5 20.90 -4.25 -0.33
N LYS A 6 21.95 -4.08 0.46
CA LYS A 6 22.07 -2.93 1.34
C LYS A 6 22.56 -1.68 0.61
N ILE A 7 23.20 -1.83 -0.55
CA ILE A 7 23.73 -0.68 -1.29
C ILE A 7 22.60 0.21 -1.80
N LEU A 8 21.54 -0.37 -2.37
CA LEU A 8 20.46 0.42 -2.94
C LEU A 8 19.53 0.99 -1.90
N GLY A 9 19.08 0.18 -0.96
CA GLY A 9 18.14 0.61 0.09
C GLY A 9 18.79 0.70 1.47
N HIS A 10 20.03 1.16 1.54
CA HIS A 10 20.78 1.08 2.80
C HIS A 10 20.28 2.04 3.89
N ARG A 11 19.59 3.11 3.50
CA ARG A 11 19.05 4.08 4.45
C ARG A 11 17.61 3.75 4.84
N LEU A 12 16.79 3.38 3.85
CA LEU A 12 15.38 3.10 4.08
C LEU A 12 14.80 2.28 2.93
N ARG A 13 14.00 1.29 3.27
CA ARG A 13 13.19 0.55 2.32
C ARG A 13 11.74 0.85 2.60
N VAL A 14 11.04 1.41 1.62
CA VAL A 14 9.65 1.84 1.76
C VAL A 14 8.76 0.95 0.90
N GLY A 15 7.74 0.40 1.50
CA GLY A 15 6.67 -0.27 0.77
C GLY A 15 5.63 0.76 0.35
N VAL A 16 5.16 0.66 -0.88
CA VAL A 16 4.10 1.54 -1.40
C VAL A 16 2.96 0.65 -1.88
N VAL A 17 1.84 0.71 -1.19
CA VAL A 17 0.66 -0.07 -1.53
C VAL A 17 -0.28 0.82 -2.34
N ILE A 18 -0.56 0.42 -3.58
CA ILE A 18 -1.34 1.20 -4.52
C ILE A 18 -2.40 0.33 -5.20
N PRO A 19 -3.50 0.93 -5.69
CA PRO A 19 -4.44 0.17 -6.53
C PRO A 19 -3.78 -0.37 -7.80
N SER A 20 -4.22 -1.52 -8.25
CA SER A 20 -3.63 -2.17 -9.43
C SER A 20 -3.75 -1.33 -10.70
N THR A 21 -4.72 -0.42 -10.73
CA THR A 21 -4.94 0.47 -11.87
C THR A 21 -4.09 1.74 -11.83
N ASN A 22 -3.42 2.01 -10.71
CA ASN A 22 -2.64 3.24 -10.57
C ASN A 22 -1.27 3.07 -11.24
N THR A 23 -1.02 3.87 -12.24
CA THR A 23 0.24 3.85 -12.99
C THR A 23 1.11 5.09 -12.71
N SER A 24 0.67 5.98 -11.84
CA SER A 24 1.36 7.24 -11.57
C SER A 24 2.19 7.20 -10.30
N ALA A 25 1.70 6.56 -9.26
CA ALA A 25 2.32 6.64 -7.93
C ALA A 25 3.72 6.03 -7.92
N GLN A 26 3.91 4.90 -8.58
CA GLN A 26 5.21 4.24 -8.57
C GLN A 26 6.30 5.09 -9.23
N PRO A 27 6.12 5.58 -10.47
CA PRO A 27 7.16 6.43 -11.08
C PRO A 27 7.36 7.73 -10.31
N GLU A 28 6.31 8.34 -9.78
CA GLU A 28 6.44 9.56 -9.00
C GLU A 28 7.24 9.33 -7.72
N MET A 29 6.95 8.26 -7.00
CA MET A 29 7.70 7.92 -5.78
C MET A 29 9.16 7.62 -6.10
N ASP A 30 9.43 6.94 -7.21
CA ASP A 30 10.79 6.64 -7.61
C ASP A 30 11.57 7.89 -8.01
N ASP A 31 10.90 8.84 -8.67
CA ASP A 31 11.53 10.10 -9.03
C ASP A 31 11.86 10.97 -7.82
N MET A 32 11.04 10.89 -6.77
CA MET A 32 11.21 11.71 -5.57
C MET A 32 12.13 11.08 -4.54
N ARG A 33 12.51 9.84 -4.70
CA ARG A 33 13.26 9.14 -3.66
C ARG A 33 14.65 9.74 -3.46
N PRO A 34 15.06 9.97 -2.21
CA PRO A 34 16.42 10.40 -1.93
C PRO A 34 17.41 9.23 -2.07
N TYR A 35 18.69 9.55 -2.15
CA TYR A 35 19.75 8.55 -2.21
C TYR A 35 19.67 7.57 -1.04
N GLY A 36 19.83 6.30 -1.33
CA GLY A 36 19.81 5.25 -0.31
C GLY A 36 18.41 4.78 0.10
N VAL A 37 17.37 5.30 -0.54
CA VAL A 37 15.98 4.90 -0.31
C VAL A 37 15.48 4.13 -1.53
N THR A 38 14.80 3.03 -1.28
CA THR A 38 14.14 2.26 -2.35
C THR A 38 12.67 2.08 -2.05
N ASN A 39 11.86 2.11 -3.11
CA ASN A 39 10.43 1.86 -3.04
C ASN A 39 10.12 0.46 -3.55
N HIS A 40 9.22 -0.22 -2.86
CA HIS A 40 8.80 -1.58 -3.20
C HIS A 40 7.28 -1.59 -3.25
N VAL A 41 6.72 -1.96 -4.40
CA VAL A 41 5.30 -1.76 -4.67
C VAL A 41 4.52 -3.04 -4.46
N GLY A 42 3.46 -2.95 -3.66
CA GLY A 42 2.43 -3.97 -3.56
C GLY A 42 1.15 -3.42 -4.14
N ARG A 43 0.49 -4.19 -5.00
CA ARG A 43 -0.71 -3.73 -5.69
C ARG A 43 -1.95 -4.36 -5.12
N MET A 44 -2.94 -3.51 -4.83
CA MET A 44 -4.27 -3.94 -4.46
C MET A 44 -5.00 -4.30 -5.75
N VAL A 45 -5.18 -5.58 -5.99
CA VAL A 45 -5.84 -6.05 -7.20
C VAL A 45 -7.36 -6.00 -7.01
N ILE A 46 -8.01 -5.14 -7.77
CA ILE A 46 -9.46 -5.04 -7.77
C ILE A 46 -9.99 -5.94 -8.88
N VAL A 47 -10.50 -7.10 -8.48
CA VAL A 47 -10.83 -8.17 -9.42
C VAL A 47 -12.16 -7.94 -10.12
N ASP A 48 -13.13 -7.34 -9.45
CA ASP A 48 -14.48 -7.23 -9.99
C ASP A 48 -14.83 -5.78 -10.28
N GLN A 49 -14.78 -5.44 -11.56
CA GLN A 49 -15.13 -4.11 -12.04
C GLN A 49 -16.62 -3.83 -11.97
N SER A 50 -17.45 -4.85 -11.87
CA SER A 50 -18.90 -4.66 -11.78
C SER A 50 -19.30 -3.98 -10.47
N LEU A 51 -18.47 -4.05 -9.46
CA LEU A 51 -18.70 -3.36 -8.20
C LEU A 51 -18.76 -1.84 -8.38
N VAL A 52 -18.17 -1.33 -9.44
CA VAL A 52 -18.18 0.10 -9.74
C VAL A 52 -19.58 0.54 -10.19
N ALA A 53 -20.34 -0.35 -10.79
CA ALA A 53 -21.69 -0.07 -11.28
C ALA A 53 -22.75 -0.09 -10.17
N GLU A 54 -22.43 -0.69 -9.02
CA GLU A 54 -23.34 -0.72 -7.90
C GLU A 54 -23.41 0.64 -7.21
N PRO A 55 -24.57 1.04 -6.66
CA PRO A 55 -24.65 2.27 -5.89
C PRO A 55 -23.84 2.20 -4.61
N GLY A 56 -23.11 1.14 -4.44
CA GLY A 56 -22.28 0.95 -3.28
C GLY A 56 -20.89 1.50 -3.44
N PHE A 57 -20.71 2.80 -3.34
CA PHE A 57 -19.39 3.35 -3.03
C PHE A 57 -18.75 2.54 -1.88
N ASN A 58 -19.56 2.08 -0.92
CA ASN A 58 -19.13 1.20 0.15
C ASN A 58 -18.59 -0.14 -0.34
N SER A 59 -19.15 -0.69 -1.41
CA SER A 59 -18.68 -1.96 -1.97
C SER A 59 -17.30 -1.85 -2.57
N VAL A 60 -17.02 -0.72 -3.23
CA VAL A 60 -15.70 -0.42 -3.79
C VAL A 60 -14.67 -0.29 -2.65
N ILE A 61 -15.03 0.44 -1.60
CA ILE A 61 -14.15 0.62 -0.44
C ILE A 61 -13.86 -0.73 0.22
N GLN A 62 -14.88 -1.57 0.40
CA GLN A 62 -14.68 -2.89 0.99
C GLN A 62 -13.81 -3.78 0.12
N ALA A 63 -13.99 -3.71 -1.20
CA ALA A 63 -13.15 -4.44 -2.14
C ALA A 63 -11.70 -3.99 -2.02
N MET A 64 -11.47 -2.68 -1.92
CA MET A 64 -10.13 -2.15 -1.73
C MET A 64 -9.52 -2.59 -0.41
N ARG A 65 -10.31 -2.57 0.67
CA ARG A 65 -9.83 -3.03 1.97
C ARG A 65 -9.42 -4.50 1.94
N ARG A 66 -10.23 -5.36 1.29
CA ARG A 66 -9.91 -6.77 1.16
C ARG A 66 -8.66 -6.99 0.31
N ALA A 67 -8.43 -6.13 -0.67
CA ALA A 67 -7.27 -6.22 -1.54
C ALA A 67 -6.01 -5.67 -0.88
N THR A 68 -6.14 -4.84 0.15
CA THR A 68 -5.00 -4.23 0.84
C THR A 68 -4.19 -5.27 1.61
N GLU A 69 -4.84 -6.19 2.28
CA GLU A 69 -4.16 -7.21 3.07
C GLU A 69 -3.22 -8.08 2.23
N PRO A 70 -3.66 -8.67 1.09
CA PRO A 70 -2.72 -9.42 0.25
C PRO A 70 -1.59 -8.57 -0.30
N ALA A 71 -1.86 -7.29 -0.61
CA ALA A 71 -0.82 -6.39 -1.10
C ALA A 71 0.27 -6.18 -0.05
N ILE A 72 -0.11 -5.95 1.20
CA ILE A 72 0.85 -5.81 2.30
C ILE A 72 1.61 -7.11 2.51
N LYS A 73 0.92 -8.24 2.49
CA LYS A 73 1.56 -9.54 2.66
C LYS A 73 2.59 -9.82 1.59
N SER A 74 2.35 -9.37 0.37
CA SER A 74 3.32 -9.54 -0.73
C SER A 74 4.63 -8.83 -0.49
N LEU A 75 4.66 -7.87 0.43
CA LEU A 75 5.84 -7.07 0.74
C LEU A 75 6.59 -7.54 1.98
N GLN A 76 6.07 -8.52 2.71
CA GLN A 76 6.64 -8.92 3.99
C GLN A 76 8.09 -9.41 3.89
N ASP A 77 8.43 -10.07 2.81
CA ASP A 77 9.79 -10.61 2.63
C ASP A 77 10.80 -9.55 2.20
N CYS A 78 10.34 -8.33 1.92
CA CYS A 78 11.23 -7.23 1.50
C CYS A 78 11.98 -6.58 2.68
N GLN A 79 11.62 -6.90 3.90
CA GLN A 79 12.23 -6.31 5.11
C GLN A 79 12.13 -4.79 5.09
N LEU A 80 10.92 -4.31 4.97
CA LEU A 80 10.63 -2.89 4.84
C LEU A 80 10.70 -2.17 6.19
N ASP A 81 11.10 -0.90 6.15
CA ASP A 81 11.11 -0.04 7.33
C ASP A 81 9.78 0.67 7.52
N ARG A 82 9.10 1.00 6.41
CA ARG A 82 7.83 1.73 6.42
C ARG A 82 6.96 1.24 5.28
N ILE A 83 5.65 1.35 5.46
CA ILE A 83 4.67 1.09 4.40
C ILE A 83 3.78 2.30 4.27
N ILE A 84 3.61 2.77 3.05
CA ILE A 84 2.68 3.85 2.70
C ILE A 84 1.53 3.22 1.93
N VAL A 85 0.31 3.44 2.39
CA VAL A 85 -0.88 3.04 1.64
C VAL A 85 -1.33 4.25 0.84
N ALA A 86 -1.02 4.25 -0.43
CA ALA A 86 -1.19 5.40 -1.31
C ALA A 86 -2.52 5.29 -2.07
N VAL A 87 -3.58 5.65 -1.40
CA VAL A 87 -4.93 5.65 -1.95
C VAL A 87 -5.60 6.99 -1.65
N SER A 88 -6.69 7.26 -2.37
CA SER A 88 -7.48 8.45 -2.10
C SER A 88 -8.02 8.44 -0.66
N PRO A 89 -7.97 9.57 0.05
CA PRO A 89 -8.57 9.66 1.39
C PRO A 89 -10.04 9.24 1.41
N ASP A 90 -10.77 9.49 0.34
CA ASP A 90 -12.19 9.12 0.24
C ASP A 90 -12.42 7.62 0.39
N ALA A 91 -11.44 6.82 0.02
CA ALA A 91 -11.53 5.37 0.12
C ALA A 91 -11.54 4.88 1.56
N TYR A 92 -10.97 5.66 2.48
CA TYR A 92 -10.81 5.27 3.88
C TYR A 92 -11.51 6.20 4.85
N TRP A 93 -12.04 7.32 4.36
CA TRP A 93 -12.58 8.33 5.27
C TRP A 93 -13.93 7.90 5.82
N ARG A 94 -13.96 7.59 7.09
CA ARG A 94 -15.15 7.24 7.85
C ARG A 94 -15.11 7.87 9.24
N GLY A 95 -14.36 8.98 9.36
CA GLY A 95 -14.13 9.62 10.64
C GLY A 95 -12.83 9.16 11.28
N VAL A 96 -12.43 9.84 12.32
CA VAL A 96 -11.13 9.66 12.99
C VAL A 96 -11.02 8.26 13.61
N GLU A 97 -12.08 7.79 14.26
CA GLU A 97 -12.06 6.47 14.90
C GLU A 97 -11.91 5.34 13.90
N ALA A 98 -12.70 5.39 12.83
CA ALA A 98 -12.63 4.36 11.79
C ALA A 98 -11.26 4.33 11.14
N HIS A 99 -10.67 5.50 10.93
CA HIS A 99 -9.33 5.63 10.39
C HIS A 99 -8.29 5.01 11.33
N ALA A 100 -8.38 5.29 12.63
CA ALA A 100 -7.47 4.73 13.61
C ALA A 100 -7.58 3.21 13.70
N GLN A 101 -8.79 2.68 13.65
CA GLN A 101 -9.01 1.23 13.64
C GLN A 101 -8.41 0.58 12.40
N MET A 102 -8.59 1.21 11.26
CA MET A 102 -8.02 0.71 10.00
C MET A 102 -6.50 0.70 10.06
N LEU A 103 -5.88 1.77 10.54
CA LEU A 103 -4.43 1.82 10.71
C LEU A 103 -3.93 0.71 11.61
N ALA A 104 -4.63 0.45 12.72
CA ALA A 104 -4.26 -0.62 13.63
C ALA A 104 -4.31 -1.99 12.95
N GLN A 105 -5.35 -2.23 12.15
CA GLN A 105 -5.47 -3.48 11.40
C GLN A 105 -4.38 -3.63 10.36
N LEU A 106 -4.05 -2.55 9.65
CA LEU A 106 -2.98 -2.59 8.64
C LEU A 106 -1.61 -2.81 9.29
N GLN A 107 -1.36 -2.19 10.42
CA GLN A 107 -0.13 -2.40 11.17
C GLN A 107 0.00 -3.85 11.63
N ASP A 108 -1.10 -4.42 12.09
CA ASP A 108 -1.13 -5.82 12.52
C ASP A 108 -0.84 -6.75 11.34
N THR A 109 -1.45 -6.50 10.19
CA THR A 109 -1.21 -7.27 8.96
C THR A 109 0.26 -7.17 8.53
N ALA A 110 0.86 -6.01 8.69
CA ALA A 110 2.25 -5.76 8.29
C ALA A 110 3.26 -6.35 9.29
N GLY A 111 2.80 -6.82 10.44
CA GLY A 111 3.69 -7.38 11.46
C GLY A 111 4.20 -6.36 12.46
N GLY A 112 3.51 -5.25 12.56
CA GLY A 112 3.85 -4.21 13.53
C GLY A 112 4.24 -2.88 12.86
#